data_693c4284674e372877eca254c34000d6
#
_entry.id   693c4284674e372877eca254c34000d6
#
_cell.length_a   1.000
_cell.length_b   1.000
_cell.length_c   1.000
_cell.angle_alpha   90.00
_cell.angle_beta   90.00
_cell.angle_gamma   90.00
#
_symmetry.space_group_name_H-M   'P 1'
#
loop_
_entity.id
_entity.type
_entity.pdbx_description
1 polymer ?
#
loop_
_entity_poly.entity_id
_entity_poly.type
_entity_poly.pdbx_seq_one_letter_code
_entity_poly.pdbx_strand_id
1 'polypeptide(L)' 'MERKKEKIMLLSLQRRQQQEEAKARKEIEAMQRREREREKEDEKVRKKEEQVARRQAILEHHRLKKAIEEAEREV' A
#
# COMPACT_ATOMS: atom_id res chain seq x y z
N MET A 1 16.38 48.53 -25.19
CA MET A 1 15.11 47.79 -25.46
C MET A 1 15.26 46.28 -25.43
N GLU A 2 16.37 45.74 -25.90
CA GLU A 2 16.64 44.28 -25.86
C GLU A 2 16.71 43.69 -24.45
N ARG A 3 17.24 44.42 -23.48
CA ARG A 3 17.34 43.96 -22.07
C ARG A 3 16.00 43.70 -21.38
N LYS A 4 14.96 44.45 -21.75
CA LYS A 4 13.60 44.22 -21.20
C LYS A 4 12.96 42.94 -21.74
N LYS A 5 13.16 42.62 -23.01
CA LYS A 5 12.69 41.40 -23.65
C LYS A 5 13.37 40.15 -23.06
N GLU A 6 14.68 40.24 -22.83
CA GLU A 6 15.46 39.16 -22.18
C GLU A 6 14.98 38.87 -20.74
N LYS A 7 14.72 39.93 -19.95
CA LYS A 7 14.18 39.78 -18.59
C LYS A 7 12.80 39.12 -18.58
N ILE A 8 11.94 39.51 -19.53
CA ILE A 8 10.60 38.92 -19.65
C ILE A 8 10.70 37.46 -20.05
N MET A 9 11.59 37.10 -20.95
CA MET A 9 11.86 35.71 -21.34
C MET A 9 12.39 34.86 -20.18
N LEU A 10 13.34 35.39 -19.42
CA LEU A 10 13.88 34.72 -18.24
C LEU A 10 12.81 34.48 -17.18
N LEU A 11 11.99 35.48 -16.90
CA LEU A 11 10.89 35.36 -15.95
C LEU A 11 9.85 34.33 -16.39
N SER A 12 9.53 34.29 -17.68
CA SER A 12 8.58 33.31 -18.20
C SER A 12 9.14 31.88 -18.16
N LEU A 13 10.43 31.69 -18.43
CA LEU A 13 11.12 30.43 -18.30
C LEU A 13 11.14 29.97 -16.84
N GLN A 14 11.47 30.85 -15.91
CA GLN A 14 11.45 30.53 -14.47
C GLN A 14 10.05 30.14 -14.00
N ARG A 15 9.00 30.81 -14.43
CA ARG A 15 7.62 30.45 -14.12
C ARG A 15 7.23 29.09 -14.67
N ARG A 16 7.64 28.78 -15.91
CA ARG A 16 7.42 27.44 -16.49
C ARG A 16 8.12 26.34 -15.71
N GLN A 17 9.37 26.57 -15.35
CA GLN A 17 10.14 25.61 -14.54
C GLN A 17 9.49 25.36 -13.18
N GLN A 18 9.06 26.44 -12.51
CA GLN A 18 8.35 26.32 -11.21
C GLN A 18 7.03 25.57 -11.35
N GLN A 19 6.28 25.82 -12.42
CA GLN A 19 5.03 25.10 -12.68
C GLN A 19 5.25 23.62 -12.97
N GLU A 20 6.28 23.28 -13.75
CA GLU A 20 6.65 21.90 -14.04
C GLU A 20 7.13 21.18 -12.79
N GLU A 21 7.94 21.83 -11.97
CA GLU A 21 8.37 21.28 -10.68
C GLU A 21 7.21 21.05 -9.73
N ALA A 22 6.26 22.01 -9.66
CA ALA A 22 5.08 21.88 -8.83
C ALA A 22 4.17 20.73 -9.30
N LYS A 23 4.02 20.54 -10.61
CA LYS A 23 3.30 19.40 -11.18
C LYS A 23 3.98 18.08 -10.86
N ALA A 24 5.29 18.02 -11.04
CA ALA A 24 6.07 16.83 -10.73
C ALA A 24 5.97 16.45 -9.25
N ARG A 25 6.04 17.42 -8.34
CA ARG A 25 5.85 17.20 -6.91
C ARG A 25 4.46 16.65 -6.59
N LYS A 26 3.42 17.21 -7.18
CA LYS A 26 2.03 16.74 -7.00
C LYS A 26 1.83 15.32 -7.50
N GLU A 27 2.43 14.98 -8.64
CA GLU A 27 2.38 13.61 -9.18
C GLU A 27 3.10 12.61 -8.27
N ILE A 28 4.27 12.98 -7.75
CA ILE A 28 5.03 12.15 -6.81
C ILE A 28 4.23 11.96 -5.51
N GLU A 29 3.65 13.02 -4.97
CA GLU A 29 2.82 12.93 -3.76
C GLU A 29 1.59 12.06 -3.97
N ALA A 30 0.94 12.17 -5.13
CA ALA A 30 -0.21 11.33 -5.48
C ALA A 30 0.18 9.86 -5.60
N MET A 31 1.31 9.55 -6.22
CA MET A 31 1.86 8.20 -6.28
C MET A 31 2.17 7.64 -4.90
N GLN A 32 2.82 8.42 -4.05
CA GLN A 32 3.15 8.00 -2.68
C GLN A 32 1.90 7.73 -1.84
N ARG A 33 0.85 8.53 -2.00
CA ARG A 33 -0.44 8.29 -1.33
C ARG A 33 -1.08 6.98 -1.79
N ARG A 34 -1.08 6.71 -3.10
CA ARG A 34 -1.61 5.46 -3.66
C ARG A 34 -0.85 4.24 -3.17
N GLU A 35 0.47 4.33 -3.11
CA GLU A 35 1.31 3.26 -2.57
C GLU A 35 1.04 3.00 -1.09
N ARG A 36 0.91 4.05 -0.28
CA ARG A 36 0.58 3.92 1.15
C ARG A 36 -0.79 3.30 1.37
N GLU A 37 -1.78 3.68 0.59
CA GLU A 37 -3.12 3.10 0.66
C GLU A 37 -3.12 1.62 0.24
N ARG A 38 -2.38 1.31 -0.82
CA ARG A 38 -2.21 -0.08 -1.27
C ARG A 38 -1.53 -0.94 -0.22
N GLU A 39 -0.46 -0.46 0.39
CA GLU A 39 0.24 -1.14 1.47
C GLU A 39 -0.66 -1.39 2.68
N LYS A 40 -1.48 -0.40 3.06
CA LYS A 40 -2.44 -0.54 4.16
C LYS A 40 -3.51 -1.59 3.86
N GLU A 41 -4.01 -1.62 2.64
CA GLU A 41 -4.98 -2.63 2.21
C GLU A 41 -4.37 -4.03 2.15
N ASP A 42 -3.18 -4.15 1.60
CA ASP A 42 -2.43 -5.41 1.55
C ASP A 42 -2.15 -5.94 2.96
N GLU A 43 -1.81 -5.05 3.89
CA GLU A 43 -1.60 -5.41 5.29
C GLU A 43 -2.89 -5.91 5.96
N LYS A 44 -4.02 -5.27 5.70
CA LYS A 44 -5.33 -5.70 6.20
C LYS A 44 -5.72 -7.07 5.67
N VAL A 45 -5.54 -7.30 4.39
CA VAL A 45 -5.82 -8.59 3.74
C VAL A 45 -4.93 -9.67 4.33
N ARG A 46 -3.64 -9.40 4.48
CA ARG A 46 -2.69 -10.36 5.09
C ARG A 46 -3.07 -10.72 6.52
N LYS A 47 -3.45 -9.74 7.34
CA LYS A 47 -3.90 -9.99 8.72
C LYS A 47 -5.17 -10.83 8.78
N LYS A 48 -6.11 -10.58 7.87
CA LYS A 48 -7.33 -11.39 7.77
C LYS A 48 -7.03 -12.83 7.35
N GLU A 49 -6.17 -13.02 6.38
CA GLU A 49 -5.73 -14.33 5.93
C GLU A 49 -5.02 -15.10 7.05
N GLU A 50 -4.15 -14.43 7.80
CA GLU A 50 -3.49 -15.02 8.97
C GLU A 50 -4.48 -15.44 10.04
N GLN A 51 -5.50 -14.62 10.33
CA GLN A 51 -6.54 -14.96 11.30
C GLN A 51 -7.38 -16.15 10.85
N VAL A 52 -7.76 -16.21 9.59
CA VAL A 52 -8.50 -17.33 9.01
C VAL A 52 -7.66 -18.61 9.07
N ALA A 53 -6.38 -18.53 8.70
CA ALA A 53 -5.46 -19.65 8.77
C ALA A 53 -5.29 -20.18 10.21
N ARG A 54 -5.17 -19.29 11.18
CA ARG A 54 -5.10 -19.66 12.60
C ARG A 54 -6.36 -20.36 13.08
N ARG A 55 -7.54 -19.86 12.73
CA ARG A 55 -8.83 -20.49 13.08
C ARG A 55 -8.96 -21.86 12.47
N GLN A 56 -8.59 -22.03 11.20
CA GLN A 56 -8.60 -23.32 10.53
C GLN A 56 -7.64 -24.30 11.18
N ALA A 57 -6.44 -23.86 11.53
CA ALA A 57 -5.47 -24.70 12.22
C ALA A 57 -5.98 -25.17 13.58
N ILE A 58 -6.62 -24.30 14.35
CA ILE A 58 -7.23 -24.64 15.64
C ILE A 58 -8.37 -25.65 15.46
N LEU A 59 -9.23 -25.45 14.47
CA LEU A 59 -10.34 -26.37 14.17
C LEU A 59 -9.83 -27.72 13.73
N GLU A 60 -8.83 -27.80 12.89
CA GLU A 60 -8.20 -29.07 12.48
C GLU A 60 -7.55 -29.79 13.65
N HIS A 61 -6.88 -29.06 14.52
CA HIS A 61 -6.28 -29.63 15.72
C HIS A 61 -7.33 -30.25 16.64
N HIS A 62 -8.45 -29.56 16.84
CA HIS A 62 -9.57 -30.10 17.62
C HIS A 62 -10.21 -31.35 17.00
N ARG A 63 -10.37 -31.37 15.67
CA ARG A 63 -10.88 -32.51 14.93
C ARG A 63 -9.98 -33.73 15.09
N LEU A 64 -8.68 -33.53 14.90
CA LEU A 64 -7.69 -34.59 15.06
C LEU A 64 -7.67 -35.13 16.49
N LYS A 65 -7.71 -34.24 17.47
CA LYS A 65 -7.75 -34.60 18.89
C LYS A 65 -8.99 -35.43 19.25
N LYS A 66 -10.17 -35.02 18.76
CA LYS A 66 -11.41 -35.77 18.92
C LYS A 66 -11.35 -37.15 18.26
N ALA A 67 -10.81 -37.21 17.04
CA ALA A 67 -10.68 -38.46 16.30
C ALA A 67 -9.76 -39.45 17.04
N ILE A 68 -8.65 -38.95 17.60
CA ILE A 68 -7.74 -39.79 18.42
C ILE A 68 -8.42 -40.27 19.70
N GLU A 69 -9.14 -39.43 20.41
CA GLU A 69 -9.88 -39.78 21.62
C GLU A 69 -10.97 -40.83 21.35
N GLU A 70 -11.70 -40.69 20.25
CA GLU A 70 -12.72 -41.67 19.84
C GLU A 70 -12.08 -43.03 19.48
N ALA A 71 -10.96 -42.99 18.75
CA ALA A 71 -10.22 -44.20 18.41
C ALA A 71 -9.68 -44.91 19.67
N GLU A 72 -9.22 -44.19 20.67
CA GLU A 72 -8.76 -44.74 21.95
C GLU A 72 -9.90 -45.32 22.77
N ARG A 73 -11.11 -44.74 22.71
CA ARG A 73 -12.28 -45.27 23.42
C ARG A 73 -12.81 -46.59 22.84
N GLU A 74 -12.65 -46.81 21.55
CA GLU A 74 -13.11 -48.01 20.87
C GLU A 74 -12.21 -49.25 21.13
N VAL A 75 -11.02 -49.01 21.57
CA VAL A 75 -10.07 -50.06 21.94
C VAL A 75 -10.28 -50.46 23.38
#